data_0e949f7d587d0bbccc4b09c9f913be3c
#
_entry.id   0e949f7d587d0bbccc4b09c9f913be3c
#
_cell.length_a   1.000
_cell.length_b   1.000
_cell.length_c   1.000
_cell.angle_alpha   90.00
_cell.angle_beta   90.00
_cell.angle_gamma   90.00
#
_symmetry.space_group_name_H-M   'P 1'
#
loop_
_entity.id
_entity.type
_entity.pdbx_description
1 polymer ?
#
loop_
_entity_poly.entity_id
_entity_poly.type
_entity_poly.pdbx_seq_one_letter_code
_entity_poly.pdbx_strand_id
1 'polypeptide(L)'
;MRESSNPVLNTKAFNKAASTLTDSQVMTVKGTVQKTILMALLVLASAMWSWSNPGSTWMIVGGVGGFIAALVTIFKPNAAPISAPIYAVLEGLFLGGVSYMIGSQTGQGGIVMQAITLTIGVLFLMLFLYTSGIIKVTEKLKMGIVAATGAIFLMYLINFVMSFFGAAFFTMADTSMMAIGINLLIVGVAAFNLLLDFDFIDKAAAARAPKSMEWYGAFGLMVTLVWLYIELLRLLARFQDD
;
A
#
# COMPACT_ATOMS: atom_id res chain seq x y z
N MET A 1 6.19 -32.50 9.21
CA MET A 1 6.19 -31.76 7.92
C MET A 1 6.26 -32.78 6.82
N ARG A 2 5.29 -32.83 5.89
CA ARG A 2 5.35 -33.73 4.75
C ARG A 2 6.40 -33.20 3.78
N GLU A 3 7.41 -34.00 3.46
CA GLU A 3 8.39 -33.68 2.42
C GLU A 3 7.67 -33.60 1.08
N SER A 4 7.88 -32.51 0.35
CA SER A 4 7.38 -32.37 -1.01
C SER A 4 8.09 -33.39 -1.93
N SER A 5 7.34 -34.16 -2.73
CA SER A 5 7.90 -35.09 -3.72
C SER A 5 8.55 -34.40 -4.93
N ASN A 6 8.54 -33.06 -4.96
CA ASN A 6 9.17 -32.27 -6.02
C ASN A 6 10.68 -32.12 -5.73
N PRO A 7 11.59 -32.65 -6.56
CA PRO A 7 13.03 -32.56 -6.34
C PRO A 7 13.58 -31.12 -6.37
N VAL A 8 12.85 -30.16 -6.95
CA VAL A 8 13.21 -28.75 -6.99
C VAL A 8 12.86 -28.03 -5.68
N LEU A 9 11.88 -28.55 -4.90
CA LEU A 9 11.44 -28.02 -3.61
C LEU A 9 12.06 -28.78 -2.42
N ASN A 10 13.31 -29.21 -2.55
CA ASN A 10 14.02 -29.93 -1.50
C ASN A 10 14.36 -28.94 -0.36
N THR A 11 13.72 -29.14 0.81
CA THR A 11 13.97 -28.37 2.04
C THR A 11 15.45 -28.34 2.44
N LYS A 12 16.23 -29.39 2.10
CA LYS A 12 17.68 -29.44 2.35
C LYS A 12 18.46 -28.47 1.46
N ALA A 13 18.06 -28.30 0.19
CA ALA A 13 18.68 -27.32 -0.71
C ALA A 13 18.32 -25.89 -0.30
N PHE A 14 17.10 -25.67 0.16
CA PHE A 14 16.64 -24.37 0.69
C PHE A 14 17.37 -24.01 2.00
N ASN A 15 17.49 -24.96 2.93
CA ASN A 15 18.22 -24.75 4.18
C ASN A 15 19.72 -24.57 3.95
N LYS A 16 20.30 -25.24 2.96
CA LYS A 16 21.72 -25.06 2.58
C LYS A 16 21.95 -23.69 1.93
N ALA A 17 21.04 -23.21 1.09
CA ALA A 17 21.12 -21.87 0.53
C ALA A 17 20.92 -20.77 1.61
N ALA A 18 20.01 -20.98 2.55
CA ALA A 18 19.78 -20.08 3.67
C ALA A 18 20.97 -20.06 4.67
N SER A 19 21.66 -21.20 4.85
CA SER A 19 22.82 -21.31 5.75
C SER A 19 24.12 -20.71 5.19
N THR A 20 24.16 -20.40 3.87
CA THR A 20 25.33 -19.78 3.22
C THR A 20 25.24 -18.24 3.20
N LEU A 21 24.09 -17.65 3.53
CA LEU A 21 23.96 -16.19 3.64
C LEU A 21 24.61 -15.70 4.94
N THR A 22 25.51 -14.74 4.84
CA THR A 22 26.01 -13.99 6.00
C THR A 22 24.91 -13.14 6.59
N ASP A 23 24.95 -12.82 7.89
CA ASP A 23 23.93 -12.01 8.57
C ASP A 23 23.71 -10.63 7.91
N SER A 24 24.74 -10.10 7.24
CA SER A 24 24.63 -8.87 6.45
C SER A 24 23.80 -9.00 5.17
N GLN A 25 23.54 -10.22 4.68
CA GLN A 25 22.80 -10.52 3.46
C GLN A 25 21.35 -10.92 3.73
N VAL A 26 20.93 -10.96 5.00
CA VAL A 26 19.61 -11.39 5.43
C VAL A 26 18.72 -10.18 5.71
N MET A 27 17.44 -10.32 5.38
CA MET A 27 16.38 -9.35 5.68
C MET A 27 16.23 -9.17 7.19
N THR A 28 16.04 -7.92 7.61
CA THR A 28 15.72 -7.54 8.98
C THR A 28 14.47 -6.66 9.02
N VAL A 29 13.68 -6.75 10.09
CA VAL A 29 12.55 -5.86 10.31
C VAL A 29 13.02 -4.40 10.36
N LYS A 30 14.11 -4.12 11.10
CA LYS A 30 14.70 -2.78 11.17
C LYS A 30 15.11 -2.23 9.80
N GLY A 31 15.74 -3.07 8.95
CA GLY A 31 16.10 -2.68 7.59
C GLY A 31 14.89 -2.37 6.73
N THR A 32 13.81 -3.12 6.87
CA THR A 32 12.54 -2.84 6.16
C THR A 32 11.94 -1.52 6.62
N VAL A 33 11.89 -1.25 7.92
CA VAL A 33 11.39 0.03 8.47
C VAL A 33 12.21 1.21 7.93
N GLN A 34 13.54 1.11 7.89
CA GLN A 34 14.38 2.17 7.33
C GLN A 34 14.06 2.45 5.85
N LYS A 35 13.83 1.40 5.06
CA LYS A 35 13.46 1.52 3.64
C LYS A 35 12.05 2.08 3.46
N THR A 36 11.12 1.70 4.33
CA THR A 36 9.77 2.28 4.34
C THR A 36 9.82 3.79 4.63
N ILE A 37 10.61 4.21 5.63
CA ILE A 37 10.80 5.64 5.92
C ILE A 37 11.40 6.37 4.72
N LEU A 38 12.43 5.80 4.10
CA LEU A 38 13.04 6.40 2.90
C LEU A 38 12.02 6.53 1.76
N MET A 39 11.24 5.49 1.49
CA MET A 39 10.19 5.53 0.46
C MET A 39 9.11 6.57 0.81
N ALA A 40 8.69 6.66 2.07
CA ALA A 40 7.74 7.67 2.53
C ALA A 40 8.27 9.10 2.28
N LEU A 41 9.55 9.33 2.56
CA LEU A 41 10.18 10.63 2.27
C LEU A 41 10.23 10.94 0.77
N LEU A 42 10.49 9.93 -0.08
CA LEU A 42 10.45 10.09 -1.53
C LEU A 42 9.04 10.41 -2.03
N VAL A 43 8.02 9.69 -1.53
CA VAL A 43 6.61 9.97 -1.83
C VAL A 43 6.25 11.39 -1.42
N LEU A 44 6.56 11.81 -0.19
CA LEU A 44 6.25 13.14 0.30
C LEU A 44 6.95 14.23 -0.52
N ALA A 45 8.24 14.08 -0.81
CA ALA A 45 9.00 15.06 -1.58
C ALA A 45 8.43 15.25 -3.00
N SER A 46 8.16 14.15 -3.70
CA SER A 46 7.58 14.19 -5.06
C SER A 46 6.11 14.65 -5.04
N ALA A 47 5.33 14.31 -4.00
CA ALA A 47 3.96 14.80 -3.84
C ALA A 47 3.93 16.32 -3.59
N MET A 48 4.80 16.84 -2.73
CA MET A 48 4.94 18.29 -2.50
C MET A 48 5.32 19.03 -3.78
N TRP A 49 6.22 18.46 -4.56
CA TRP A 49 6.62 19.05 -5.84
C TRP A 49 5.45 19.08 -6.83
N SER A 50 4.72 17.96 -6.99
CA SER A 50 3.55 17.87 -7.87
C SER A 50 2.39 18.77 -7.39
N TRP A 51 2.19 18.89 -6.09
CA TRP A 51 1.23 19.83 -5.49
C TRP A 51 1.55 21.28 -5.86
N SER A 52 2.83 21.67 -5.79
CA SER A 52 3.29 23.03 -6.11
C SER A 52 3.30 23.33 -7.61
N ASN A 53 3.29 22.30 -8.45
CA ASN A 53 3.28 22.40 -9.92
C ASN A 53 2.08 21.61 -10.48
N PRO A 54 0.84 22.06 -10.21
CA PRO A 54 -0.34 21.30 -10.58
C PRO A 54 -0.45 21.17 -12.10
N GLY A 55 -0.60 19.91 -12.55
CA GLY A 55 -0.77 19.60 -13.97
C GLY A 55 -1.18 18.16 -14.15
N SER A 56 -2.11 17.90 -15.09
CA SER A 56 -2.57 16.55 -15.41
C SER A 56 -1.44 15.64 -15.90
N THR A 57 -0.39 16.21 -16.53
CA THR A 57 0.76 15.46 -17.03
C THR A 57 1.48 14.70 -15.90
N TRP A 58 1.76 15.36 -14.78
CA TRP A 58 2.47 14.74 -13.67
C TRP A 58 1.62 13.67 -12.97
N MET A 59 0.32 13.89 -12.86
CA MET A 59 -0.63 12.91 -12.33
C MET A 59 -0.69 11.67 -13.25
N ILE A 60 -0.74 11.84 -14.56
CA ILE A 60 -0.77 10.73 -15.52
C ILE A 60 0.58 9.99 -15.54
N VAL A 61 1.69 10.70 -15.62
CA VAL A 61 3.05 10.10 -15.58
C VAL A 61 3.26 9.34 -14.27
N GLY A 62 2.87 9.94 -13.15
CA GLY A 62 2.93 9.31 -11.83
C GLY A 62 2.07 8.06 -11.75
N GLY A 63 0.80 8.14 -12.14
CA GLY A 63 -0.14 7.01 -12.07
C GLY A 63 0.23 5.86 -13.00
N VAL A 64 0.49 6.14 -14.29
CA VAL A 64 0.87 5.08 -15.25
C VAL A 64 2.26 4.54 -14.94
N GLY A 65 3.24 5.41 -14.68
CA GLY A 65 4.60 5.00 -14.36
C GLY A 65 4.67 4.26 -13.02
N GLY A 66 3.95 4.74 -12.00
CA GLY A 66 3.83 4.08 -10.69
C GLY A 66 3.21 2.70 -10.83
N PHE A 67 2.14 2.56 -11.60
CA PHE A 67 1.53 1.27 -11.88
C PHE A 67 2.50 0.28 -12.56
N ILE A 68 3.24 0.74 -13.58
CA ILE A 68 4.26 -0.10 -14.25
C ILE A 68 5.37 -0.49 -13.26
N ALA A 69 5.88 0.45 -12.46
CA ALA A 69 6.90 0.18 -11.45
C ALA A 69 6.40 -0.80 -10.38
N ALA A 70 5.13 -0.69 -9.97
CA ALA A 70 4.48 -1.66 -9.08
C ALA A 70 4.43 -3.05 -9.69
N LEU A 71 3.99 -3.20 -10.94
CA LEU A 71 3.97 -4.50 -11.63
C LEU A 71 5.38 -5.09 -11.73
N VAL A 72 6.39 -4.30 -12.08
CA VAL A 72 7.80 -4.76 -12.11
C VAL A 72 8.22 -5.28 -10.73
N THR A 73 7.89 -4.56 -9.65
CA THR A 73 8.25 -4.96 -8.29
C THR A 73 7.53 -6.24 -7.87
N ILE A 74 6.24 -6.36 -8.18
CA ILE A 74 5.42 -7.54 -7.85
C ILE A 74 5.94 -8.79 -8.56
N PHE A 75 6.18 -8.70 -9.88
CA PHE A 75 6.60 -9.87 -10.67
C PHE A 75 8.10 -10.17 -10.60
N LYS A 76 8.93 -9.21 -10.18
CA LYS A 76 10.38 -9.37 -10.03
C LYS A 76 10.85 -8.86 -8.65
N PRO A 77 10.59 -9.60 -7.55
CA PRO A 77 10.94 -9.15 -6.19
C PRO A 77 12.43 -8.81 -6.02
N ASN A 78 13.32 -9.46 -6.80
CA ASN A 78 14.75 -9.18 -6.79
C ASN A 78 15.09 -7.79 -7.37
N ALA A 79 14.21 -7.18 -8.17
CA ALA A 79 14.36 -5.81 -8.68
C ALA A 79 13.88 -4.75 -7.67
N ALA A 80 13.25 -5.15 -6.57
CA ALA A 80 12.69 -4.24 -5.57
C ALA A 80 13.67 -3.15 -5.08
N PRO A 81 14.98 -3.39 -4.90
CA PRO A 81 15.92 -2.34 -4.52
C PRO A 81 15.97 -1.14 -5.47
N ILE A 82 15.59 -1.33 -6.73
CA ILE A 82 15.57 -0.29 -7.76
C ILE A 82 14.13 0.14 -8.05
N SER A 83 13.23 -0.83 -8.28
CA SER A 83 11.86 -0.52 -8.70
C SER A 83 11.00 0.08 -7.60
N ALA A 84 11.23 -0.26 -6.32
CA ALA A 84 10.45 0.30 -5.22
C ALA A 84 10.72 1.82 -4.98
N PRO A 85 11.97 2.32 -4.97
CA PRO A 85 12.22 3.77 -4.93
C PRO A 85 11.64 4.51 -6.14
N ILE A 86 11.73 3.93 -7.35
CA ILE A 86 11.13 4.50 -8.56
C ILE A 86 9.60 4.59 -8.40
N TYR A 87 8.96 3.52 -7.92
CA TYR A 87 7.54 3.52 -7.57
C TYR A 87 7.21 4.65 -6.60
N ALA A 88 7.99 4.81 -5.52
CA ALA A 88 7.72 5.83 -4.50
C ALA A 88 7.72 7.26 -5.09
N VAL A 89 8.68 7.58 -5.96
CA VAL A 89 8.73 8.89 -6.62
C VAL A 89 7.54 9.09 -7.55
N LEU A 90 7.23 8.11 -8.40
CA LEU A 90 6.12 8.18 -9.35
C LEU A 90 4.77 8.25 -8.62
N GLU A 91 4.58 7.42 -7.61
CA GLU A 91 3.37 7.42 -6.81
C GLU A 91 3.16 8.74 -6.06
N GLY A 92 4.24 9.36 -5.58
CA GLY A 92 4.17 10.68 -4.96
C GLY A 92 3.74 11.76 -5.95
N LEU A 93 4.22 11.72 -7.21
CA LEU A 93 3.73 12.64 -8.25
C LEU A 93 2.22 12.48 -8.49
N PHE A 94 1.74 11.24 -8.54
CA PHE A 94 0.31 10.95 -8.65
C PHE A 94 -0.48 11.48 -7.45
N LEU A 95 -0.03 11.15 -6.23
CA LEU A 95 -0.70 11.56 -5.00
C LEU A 95 -0.75 13.08 -4.82
N GLY A 96 0.32 13.79 -5.17
CA GLY A 96 0.35 15.25 -5.11
C GLY A 96 -0.70 15.88 -6.04
N GLY A 97 -0.85 15.34 -7.27
CA GLY A 97 -1.87 15.78 -8.22
C GLY A 97 -3.29 15.49 -7.75
N VAL A 98 -3.55 14.27 -7.26
CA VAL A 98 -4.85 13.87 -6.72
C VAL A 98 -5.23 14.71 -5.50
N SER A 99 -4.28 14.91 -4.58
CA SER A 99 -4.47 15.72 -3.37
C SER A 99 -4.78 17.16 -3.71
N TYR A 100 -4.07 17.75 -4.69
CA TYR A 100 -4.35 19.10 -5.19
C TYR A 100 -5.76 19.19 -5.78
N MET A 101 -6.15 18.22 -6.62
CA MET A 101 -7.47 18.19 -7.25
C MET A 101 -8.59 18.16 -6.20
N ILE A 102 -8.50 17.26 -5.21
CA ILE A 102 -9.51 17.14 -4.15
C ILE A 102 -9.49 18.36 -3.23
N GLY A 103 -8.31 18.82 -2.80
CA GLY A 103 -8.17 19.97 -1.91
C GLY A 103 -8.64 21.28 -2.53
N SER A 104 -8.50 21.45 -3.85
CA SER A 104 -9.00 22.63 -4.58
C SER A 104 -10.52 22.60 -4.76
N GLN A 105 -11.13 21.43 -4.94
CA GLN A 105 -12.58 21.27 -5.07
C GLN A 105 -13.31 21.56 -3.76
N THR A 106 -12.74 21.15 -2.64
CA THR A 106 -13.32 21.36 -1.30
C THR A 106 -13.03 22.76 -0.72
N GLY A 107 -12.21 23.56 -1.40
CA GLY A 107 -11.79 24.89 -0.90
C GLY A 107 -10.97 24.87 0.39
N GLN A 108 -10.61 23.68 0.88
CA GLN A 108 -9.93 23.50 2.16
C GLN A 108 -8.67 22.63 2.00
N GLY A 109 -7.49 23.25 1.82
CA GLY A 109 -6.21 22.51 1.84
C GLY A 109 -5.96 21.72 3.14
N GLY A 110 -6.73 21.98 4.20
CA GLY A 110 -6.62 21.29 5.49
C GLY A 110 -6.97 19.79 5.46
N ILE A 111 -7.84 19.33 4.54
CA ILE A 111 -8.23 17.92 4.48
C ILE A 111 -7.05 16.99 4.11
N VAL A 112 -6.14 17.48 3.29
CA VAL A 112 -4.95 16.72 2.90
C VAL A 112 -4.06 16.45 4.11
N MET A 113 -3.85 17.48 4.96
CA MET A 113 -3.09 17.32 6.20
C MET A 113 -3.81 16.41 7.19
N GLN A 114 -5.15 16.49 7.27
CA GLN A 114 -5.95 15.57 8.09
C GLN A 114 -5.83 14.14 7.59
N ALA A 115 -5.91 13.89 6.27
CA ALA A 115 -5.75 12.56 5.69
C ALA A 115 -4.36 11.97 5.98
N ILE A 116 -3.29 12.77 5.84
CA ILE A 116 -1.93 12.36 6.17
C ILE A 116 -1.83 11.98 7.66
N THR A 117 -2.34 12.85 8.54
CA THR A 117 -2.31 12.62 9.99
C THR A 117 -3.07 11.35 10.39
N LEU A 118 -4.26 11.14 9.81
CA LEU A 118 -5.06 9.94 10.05
C LEU A 118 -4.36 8.69 9.51
N THR A 119 -3.75 8.75 8.32
CA THR A 119 -3.00 7.62 7.76
C THR A 119 -1.86 7.20 8.69
N ILE A 120 -1.08 8.15 9.18
CA ILE A 120 -0.01 7.91 10.14
C ILE A 120 -0.57 7.39 11.47
N GLY A 121 -1.67 7.97 11.96
CA GLY A 121 -2.35 7.53 13.18
C GLY A 121 -2.83 6.07 13.07
N VAL A 122 -3.46 5.70 11.96
CA VAL A 122 -3.91 4.32 11.70
C VAL A 122 -2.72 3.38 11.60
N LEU A 123 -1.63 3.77 10.92
CA LEU A 123 -0.40 2.96 10.85
C LEU A 123 0.13 2.64 12.25
N PHE A 124 0.28 3.64 13.12
CA PHE A 124 0.77 3.42 14.48
C PHE A 124 -0.22 2.61 15.34
N LEU A 125 -1.52 2.86 15.20
CA LEU A 125 -2.54 2.08 15.90
C LEU A 125 -2.48 0.60 15.49
N MET A 126 -2.43 0.30 14.19
CA MET A 126 -2.37 -1.07 13.70
C MET A 126 -1.06 -1.76 14.07
N LEU A 127 0.06 -1.02 14.05
CA LEU A 127 1.34 -1.52 14.52
C LEU A 127 1.32 -1.85 16.02
N PHE A 128 0.70 -1.00 16.84
CA PHE A 128 0.50 -1.25 18.28
C PHE A 128 -0.37 -2.49 18.50
N LEU A 129 -1.50 -2.62 17.82
CA LEU A 129 -2.40 -3.77 17.93
C LEU A 129 -1.72 -5.08 17.52
N TYR A 130 -0.85 -5.02 16.50
CA TYR A 130 -0.06 -6.15 16.05
C TYR A 130 1.03 -6.54 17.06
N THR A 131 1.87 -5.58 17.46
CA THR A 131 3.02 -5.84 18.35
C THR A 131 2.60 -6.20 19.77
N SER A 132 1.48 -5.66 20.27
CA SER A 132 0.91 -6.03 21.57
C SER A 132 0.25 -7.42 21.56
N GLY A 133 0.05 -8.03 20.39
CA GLY A 133 -0.60 -9.33 20.24
C GLY A 133 -2.12 -9.31 20.51
N ILE A 134 -2.72 -8.11 20.63
CA ILE A 134 -4.18 -7.93 20.74
C ILE A 134 -4.87 -8.53 19.52
N ILE A 135 -4.33 -8.25 18.32
CA ILE A 135 -4.80 -8.86 17.09
C ILE A 135 -3.72 -9.83 16.57
N LYS A 136 -4.08 -11.11 16.54
CA LYS A 136 -3.23 -12.17 15.98
C LYS A 136 -3.63 -12.44 14.53
N VAL A 137 -2.67 -12.38 13.62
CA VAL A 137 -2.88 -12.68 12.19
C VAL A 137 -3.02 -14.21 12.02
N THR A 138 -4.25 -14.69 12.22
CA THR A 138 -4.61 -16.10 11.98
C THR A 138 -4.90 -16.33 10.50
N GLU A 139 -4.80 -17.59 10.03
CA GLU A 139 -5.12 -17.92 8.63
C GLU A 139 -6.56 -17.56 8.25
N LYS A 140 -7.52 -17.65 9.20
CA LYS A 140 -8.91 -17.23 8.96
C LYS A 140 -9.02 -15.73 8.76
N LEU A 141 -8.36 -14.93 9.63
CA LEU A 141 -8.34 -13.47 9.49
C LEU A 141 -7.67 -13.06 8.17
N LYS A 142 -6.53 -13.67 7.82
CA LYS A 142 -5.83 -13.45 6.56
C LYS A 142 -6.73 -13.71 5.35
N MET A 143 -7.40 -14.87 5.32
CA MET A 143 -8.34 -15.19 4.23
C MET A 143 -9.49 -14.18 4.14
N GLY A 144 -10.03 -13.73 5.27
CA GLY A 144 -11.08 -12.72 5.31
C GLY A 144 -10.63 -11.37 4.74
N ILE A 145 -9.44 -10.89 5.13
CA ILE A 145 -8.88 -9.63 4.63
C ILE A 145 -8.59 -9.73 3.14
N VAL A 146 -7.95 -10.81 2.68
CA VAL A 146 -7.63 -11.03 1.26
C VAL A 146 -8.91 -11.10 0.41
N ALA A 147 -9.94 -11.81 0.89
CA ALA A 147 -11.23 -11.88 0.18
C ALA A 147 -11.91 -10.50 0.11
N ALA A 148 -11.92 -9.74 1.20
CA ALA A 148 -12.49 -8.39 1.23
C ALA A 148 -11.71 -7.44 0.29
N THR A 149 -10.38 -7.50 0.31
CA THR A 149 -9.52 -6.71 -0.60
C THR A 149 -9.78 -7.07 -2.07
N GLY A 150 -9.92 -8.37 -2.38
CA GLY A 150 -10.27 -8.84 -3.72
C GLY A 150 -11.65 -8.35 -4.18
N ALA A 151 -12.65 -8.37 -3.29
CA ALA A 151 -13.99 -7.84 -3.59
C ALA A 151 -13.97 -6.32 -3.87
N ILE A 152 -13.21 -5.55 -3.08
CA ILE A 152 -13.03 -4.10 -3.29
C ILE A 152 -12.32 -3.85 -4.62
N PHE A 153 -11.27 -4.60 -4.93
CA PHE A 153 -10.57 -4.50 -6.21
C PHE A 153 -11.52 -4.76 -7.40
N LEU A 154 -12.32 -5.83 -7.34
CA LEU A 154 -13.30 -6.14 -8.36
C LEU A 154 -14.36 -5.04 -8.50
N MET A 155 -14.83 -4.48 -7.39
CA MET A 155 -15.76 -3.35 -7.38
C MET A 155 -15.15 -2.14 -8.10
N TYR A 156 -13.91 -1.77 -7.83
CA TYR A 156 -13.22 -0.67 -8.53
C TYR A 156 -12.98 -0.97 -10.00
N LEU A 157 -12.62 -2.21 -10.33
CA LEU A 157 -12.42 -2.64 -11.71
C LEU A 157 -13.74 -2.54 -12.52
N ILE A 158 -14.84 -3.04 -11.95
CA ILE A 158 -16.17 -2.94 -12.57
C ILE A 158 -16.56 -1.46 -12.75
N ASN A 159 -16.38 -0.64 -11.70
CA ASN A 159 -16.67 0.79 -11.78
C ASN A 159 -15.84 1.50 -12.86
N PHE A 160 -14.54 1.16 -12.96
CA PHE A 160 -13.65 1.67 -14.00
C PHE A 160 -14.11 1.26 -15.40
N VAL A 161 -14.46 0.00 -15.63
CA VAL A 161 -14.98 -0.47 -16.92
C VAL A 161 -16.29 0.22 -17.26
N MET A 162 -17.23 0.32 -16.29
CA MET A 162 -18.51 0.98 -16.50
C MET A 162 -18.39 2.47 -16.80
N SER A 163 -17.35 3.13 -16.32
CA SER A 163 -17.10 4.55 -16.61
C SER A 163 -16.88 4.81 -18.11
N PHE A 164 -16.34 3.86 -18.87
CA PHE A 164 -16.21 3.98 -20.34
C PHE A 164 -17.55 3.96 -21.07
N PHE A 165 -18.59 3.41 -20.43
CA PHE A 165 -19.97 3.37 -20.96
C PHE A 165 -20.83 4.51 -20.40
N GLY A 166 -20.23 5.47 -19.70
CA GLY A 166 -20.95 6.60 -19.09
C GLY A 166 -21.78 6.23 -17.84
N ALA A 167 -21.63 5.01 -17.32
CA ALA A 167 -22.30 4.53 -16.11
C ALA A 167 -21.25 4.29 -15.01
N ALA A 168 -21.20 5.16 -14.01
CA ALA A 168 -20.36 4.97 -12.82
C ALA A 168 -21.26 4.77 -11.60
N PHE A 169 -21.09 3.65 -10.89
CA PHE A 169 -21.88 3.36 -9.67
C PHE A 169 -21.41 4.13 -8.46
N PHE A 170 -20.09 4.41 -8.38
CA PHE A 170 -19.48 5.14 -7.28
C PHE A 170 -18.61 6.27 -7.84
N THR A 171 -19.12 7.48 -7.78
CA THR A 171 -18.35 8.68 -8.14
C THR A 171 -17.74 9.30 -6.89
N MET A 172 -16.72 10.14 -7.04
CA MET A 172 -16.19 10.93 -5.93
C MET A 172 -17.22 11.93 -5.42
N ALA A 173 -18.16 12.35 -6.29
CA ALA A 173 -19.22 13.30 -5.97
C ALA A 173 -20.45 12.66 -5.29
N ASP A 174 -20.44 11.35 -5.03
CA ASP A 174 -21.55 10.71 -4.33
C ASP A 174 -21.36 10.87 -2.81
N THR A 175 -22.14 11.73 -2.20
CA THR A 175 -22.17 12.03 -0.76
C THR A 175 -23.24 11.26 0.00
N SER A 176 -23.92 10.29 -0.67
CA SER A 176 -24.94 9.49 -0.01
C SER A 176 -24.41 8.76 1.22
N MET A 177 -25.24 8.58 2.24
CA MET A 177 -24.91 7.84 3.46
C MET A 177 -24.39 6.43 3.14
N MET A 178 -24.89 5.82 2.05
CA MET A 178 -24.40 4.51 1.58
C MET A 178 -22.98 4.59 1.05
N ALA A 179 -22.63 5.62 0.27
CA ALA A 179 -21.30 5.81 -0.25
C ALA A 179 -20.27 6.08 0.88
N ILE A 180 -20.65 6.85 1.90
CA ILE A 180 -19.85 7.08 3.11
C ILE A 180 -19.64 5.76 3.86
N GLY A 181 -20.69 4.96 4.06
CA GLY A 181 -20.61 3.67 4.74
C GLY A 181 -19.69 2.68 4.02
N ILE A 182 -19.77 2.59 2.70
CA ILE A 182 -18.90 1.76 1.88
C ILE A 182 -17.45 2.24 1.98
N ASN A 183 -17.21 3.55 1.87
CA ASN A 183 -15.86 4.10 1.98
C ASN A 183 -15.25 3.83 3.37
N LEU A 184 -16.02 3.98 4.44
CA LEU A 184 -15.57 3.64 5.81
C LEU A 184 -15.20 2.16 5.93
N LEU A 185 -15.98 1.26 5.32
CA LEU A 185 -15.66 -0.16 5.26
C LEU A 185 -14.34 -0.40 4.51
N ILE A 186 -14.14 0.28 3.38
CA ILE A 186 -12.89 0.17 2.59
C ILE A 186 -11.69 0.65 3.40
N VAL A 187 -11.83 1.79 4.11
CA VAL A 187 -10.80 2.30 5.03
C VAL A 187 -10.45 1.24 6.09
N GLY A 188 -11.47 0.58 6.67
CA GLY A 188 -11.28 -0.50 7.62
C GLY A 188 -10.49 -1.68 7.01
N VAL A 189 -10.86 -2.12 5.81
CA VAL A 189 -10.15 -3.21 5.11
C VAL A 189 -8.71 -2.80 4.77
N ALA A 190 -8.47 -1.58 4.30
CA ALA A 190 -7.12 -1.07 4.05
C ALA A 190 -6.28 -1.03 5.34
N ALA A 191 -6.85 -0.59 6.46
CA ALA A 191 -6.18 -0.64 7.75
C ALA A 191 -5.82 -2.07 8.18
N PHE A 192 -6.72 -3.04 8.00
CA PHE A 192 -6.42 -4.44 8.30
C PHE A 192 -5.36 -5.05 7.39
N ASN A 193 -5.18 -4.57 6.16
CA ASN A 193 -4.07 -5.01 5.30
C ASN A 193 -2.70 -4.67 5.89
N LEU A 194 -2.56 -3.58 6.66
CA LEU A 194 -1.31 -3.29 7.38
C LEU A 194 -0.87 -4.43 8.31
N LEU A 195 -1.83 -5.15 8.93
CA LEU A 195 -1.50 -6.32 9.75
C LEU A 195 -0.89 -7.45 8.91
N LEU A 196 -1.38 -7.65 7.68
CA LEU A 196 -0.83 -8.65 6.76
C LEU A 196 0.58 -8.25 6.32
N ASP A 197 0.83 -6.96 6.09
CA ASP A 197 2.15 -6.45 5.73
C ASP A 197 3.15 -6.65 6.88
N PHE A 198 2.76 -6.36 8.13
CA PHE A 198 3.59 -6.60 9.29
C PHE A 198 3.90 -8.09 9.47
N ASP A 199 2.88 -8.96 9.39
CA ASP A 199 3.03 -10.41 9.50
C ASP A 199 3.94 -10.98 8.40
N PHE A 200 3.83 -10.45 7.17
CA PHE A 200 4.72 -10.81 6.07
C PHE A 200 6.17 -10.43 6.36
N ILE A 201 6.41 -9.19 6.82
CA ILE A 201 7.76 -8.68 7.14
C ILE A 201 8.40 -9.52 8.24
N ASP A 202 7.67 -9.79 9.33
CA ASP A 202 8.17 -10.59 10.45
C ASP A 202 8.49 -12.04 10.02
N LYS A 203 7.58 -12.68 9.27
CA LYS A 203 7.78 -14.05 8.78
C LYS A 203 8.95 -14.16 7.80
N ALA A 204 9.08 -13.17 6.90
CA ALA A 204 10.19 -13.13 5.94
C ALA A 204 11.54 -12.92 6.65
N ALA A 205 11.60 -12.05 7.63
CA ALA A 205 12.80 -11.83 8.46
C ALA A 205 13.15 -13.10 9.26
N ALA A 206 12.16 -13.73 9.91
CA ALA A 206 12.36 -14.99 10.66
C ALA A 206 12.80 -16.15 9.74
N ALA A 207 12.34 -16.17 8.49
CA ALA A 207 12.76 -17.16 7.49
C ALA A 207 14.13 -16.85 6.86
N ARG A 208 14.85 -15.80 7.32
CA ARG A 208 16.14 -15.36 6.77
C ARG A 208 16.09 -15.08 5.26
N ALA A 209 15.02 -14.43 4.80
CA ALA A 209 14.87 -14.03 3.41
C ALA A 209 16.04 -13.12 2.95
N PRO A 210 16.36 -13.06 1.64
CA PRO A 210 17.42 -12.20 1.11
C PRO A 210 17.19 -10.73 1.44
N LYS A 211 18.26 -9.96 1.58
CA LYS A 211 18.22 -8.53 1.94
C LYS A 211 17.41 -7.65 0.96
N SER A 212 17.29 -8.06 -0.30
CA SER A 212 16.43 -7.40 -1.29
C SER A 212 14.95 -7.37 -0.87
N MET A 213 14.53 -8.37 -0.07
CA MET A 213 13.16 -8.45 0.43
C MET A 213 12.80 -7.37 1.45
N GLU A 214 13.79 -6.66 2.02
CA GLU A 214 13.53 -5.45 2.82
C GLU A 214 12.87 -4.36 1.96
N TRP A 215 13.30 -4.19 0.71
CA TRP A 215 12.68 -3.26 -0.23
C TRP A 215 11.31 -3.73 -0.71
N TYR A 216 11.16 -5.04 -0.89
CA TYR A 216 9.87 -5.63 -1.27
C TYR A 216 8.83 -5.48 -0.15
N GLY A 217 9.22 -5.76 1.10
CA GLY A 217 8.34 -5.53 2.26
C GLY A 217 8.00 -4.05 2.46
N ALA A 218 8.98 -3.15 2.28
CA ALA A 218 8.74 -1.71 2.32
C ALA A 218 7.81 -1.24 1.21
N PHE A 219 7.94 -1.81 0.01
CA PHE A 219 7.03 -1.55 -1.12
C PHE A 219 5.59 -1.99 -0.80
N GLY A 220 5.39 -3.21 -0.30
CA GLY A 220 4.06 -3.70 0.09
C GLY A 220 3.39 -2.78 1.10
N LEU A 221 4.10 -2.44 2.18
CA LEU A 221 3.61 -1.51 3.19
C LEU A 221 3.28 -0.13 2.60
N MET A 222 4.10 0.38 1.66
CA MET A 222 3.85 1.66 1.01
C MET A 222 2.60 1.64 0.14
N VAL A 223 2.37 0.56 -0.63
CA VAL A 223 1.14 0.39 -1.44
C VAL A 223 -0.11 0.45 -0.54
N THR A 224 -0.09 -0.24 0.59
CA THR A 224 -1.20 -0.23 1.56
C THR A 224 -1.41 1.16 2.17
N LEU A 225 -0.34 1.88 2.52
CA LEU A 225 -0.42 3.24 3.07
C LEU A 225 -0.96 4.24 2.05
N VAL A 226 -0.55 4.14 0.79
CA VAL A 226 -1.07 4.97 -0.31
C VAL A 226 -2.57 4.71 -0.51
N TRP A 227 -2.98 3.46 -0.55
CA TRP A 227 -4.39 3.11 -0.65
C TRP A 227 -5.20 3.67 0.52
N LEU A 228 -4.75 3.43 1.76
CA LEU A 228 -5.38 3.97 2.97
C LEU A 228 -5.49 5.50 2.94
N TYR A 229 -4.43 6.18 2.52
CA TYR A 229 -4.42 7.64 2.38
C TYR A 229 -5.49 8.13 1.40
N ILE A 230 -5.58 7.53 0.22
CA ILE A 230 -6.57 7.91 -0.80
C ILE A 230 -8.00 7.71 -0.28
N GLU A 231 -8.26 6.59 0.42
CA GLU A 231 -9.59 6.33 0.97
C GLU A 231 -9.95 7.29 2.10
N LEU A 232 -8.99 7.62 2.97
CA LEU A 232 -9.20 8.63 4.03
C LEU A 232 -9.43 10.02 3.44
N LEU A 233 -8.67 10.39 2.41
CA LEU A 233 -8.85 11.68 1.73
C LEU A 233 -10.23 11.77 1.07
N ARG A 234 -10.69 10.71 0.40
CA ARG A 234 -12.05 10.62 -0.17
C ARG A 234 -13.12 10.69 0.91
N LEU A 235 -12.93 9.98 2.01
CA LEU A 235 -13.87 9.98 3.14
C LEU A 235 -14.01 11.38 3.72
N LEU A 236 -12.90 12.07 3.97
CA LEU A 236 -12.90 13.44 4.48
C LEU A 236 -13.54 14.43 3.50
N ALA A 237 -13.29 14.30 2.21
CA ALA A 237 -13.89 15.13 1.18
C ALA A 237 -15.43 15.02 1.21
N ARG A 238 -15.97 13.80 1.32
CA ARG A 238 -17.43 13.56 1.39
C ARG A 238 -18.10 14.17 2.61
N PHE A 239 -17.40 14.30 3.73
CA PHE A 239 -17.95 14.96 4.93
C PHE A 239 -17.94 16.49 4.86
N GLN A 240 -17.30 17.08 3.87
CA GLN A 240 -17.23 18.53 3.71
C GLN A 240 -18.21 19.07 2.67
N ASP A 241 -18.76 18.20 1.83
CA ASP A 241 -19.77 18.55 0.82
C ASP A 241 -21.22 18.58 1.40
N ASP A 242 -21.38 18.26 2.71
CA ASP A 242 -22.61 18.42 3.50
C ASP A 242 -22.59 19.76 4.25
#